data_6fe4624a79dc12b8ffd8c6781fc3cd0e
#
_entry.id   6fe4624a79dc12b8ffd8c6781fc3cd0e
#
_cell.length_a   1.000
_cell.length_b   1.000
_cell.length_c   1.000
_cell.angle_alpha   90.00
_cell.angle_beta   90.00
_cell.angle_gamma   90.00
#
_symmetry.space_group_name_H-M   'P 1'
#
loop_
_entity.id
_entity.type
_entity.pdbx_description
1 polymer ?
#
loop_
_entity_poly.entity_id
_entity_poly.type
_entity_poly.pdbx_seq_one_letter_code
_entity_poly.pdbx_strand_id
1 'polypeptide(L)'
;MNKDILFFWVQWCGKWTQANIFLQNNPNYKYFEAGNIFRALSSNKNIFSDYVSSRIQAWLLVEDKLVFWLFDCWTKLLNEWEYMLLDGFPRNLDQREYFVKQRANAWRDYVCVNFDLSREKAIERIKKRAIEQWRMDDANEETINKRLETFYAETLPVIQAFESKWKVISINADQGIEEIYNEVSNKLLLS
;
A
#
# COMPACT_ATOMS: atom_id res chain seq x y z
N MET A 1 4.45 15.11 13.35
CA MET A 1 5.19 14.22 12.46
C MET A 1 5.11 14.83 11.06
N ASN A 2 6.25 15.09 10.40
CA ASN A 2 6.31 15.83 9.14
C ASN A 2 6.96 14.98 8.04
N LYS A 3 6.40 13.78 7.82
CA LYS A 3 6.92 12.78 6.87
C LYS A 3 5.78 12.12 6.11
N ASP A 4 6.00 11.78 4.85
CA ASP A 4 5.09 10.87 4.14
C ASP A 4 5.26 9.45 4.70
N ILE A 5 4.19 8.68 4.76
CA ILE A 5 4.19 7.34 5.32
C ILE A 5 3.80 6.34 4.24
N LEU A 6 4.57 5.28 4.12
CA LEU A 6 4.30 4.18 3.19
C LEU A 6 3.90 2.95 4.00
N PHE A 7 2.74 2.39 3.74
CA PHE A 7 2.30 1.13 4.32
C PHE A 7 2.60 -0.04 3.39
N PHE A 8 3.43 -0.96 3.87
CA PHE A 8 3.71 -2.24 3.21
C PHE A 8 3.07 -3.38 3.98
N TRP A 9 2.37 -4.24 3.26
CA TRP A 9 1.70 -5.40 3.81
C TRP A 9 1.73 -6.54 2.80
N VAL A 10 1.82 -7.75 3.32
CA VAL A 10 1.25 -8.89 2.58
C VAL A 10 -0.24 -8.61 2.40
N GLN A 11 -0.74 -8.64 1.19
CA GLN A 11 -2.10 -8.20 0.84
C GLN A 11 -3.15 -8.80 1.80
N TRP A 12 -4.17 -7.98 2.23
CA TRP A 12 -5.40 -8.37 2.92
C TRP A 12 -5.37 -8.53 4.45
N CYS A 13 -4.29 -8.14 5.08
CA CYS A 13 -4.10 -8.27 6.52
C CYS A 13 -4.70 -7.13 7.38
N GLY A 14 -5.74 -6.44 6.89
CA GLY A 14 -6.38 -5.37 7.69
C GLY A 14 -5.86 -3.96 7.43
N LYS A 15 -5.12 -3.72 6.32
CA LYS A 15 -4.57 -2.41 5.92
C LYS A 15 -5.56 -1.25 6.07
N TRP A 16 -6.74 -1.43 5.47
CA TRP A 16 -7.76 -0.39 5.44
C TRP A 16 -8.20 0.04 6.84
N THR A 17 -8.31 -0.92 7.77
CA THR A 17 -8.65 -0.63 9.17
C THR A 17 -7.59 0.25 9.82
N GLN A 18 -6.31 -0.12 9.67
CA GLN A 18 -5.20 0.65 10.24
C GLN A 18 -5.04 2.01 9.56
N ALA A 19 -5.17 2.08 8.24
CA ALA A 19 -5.14 3.33 7.50
C ALA A 19 -6.25 4.27 7.95
N ASN A 20 -7.48 3.78 8.11
CA ASN A 20 -8.61 4.60 8.58
C ASN A 20 -8.40 5.14 9.99
N ILE A 21 -8.00 4.28 10.93
CA ILE A 21 -7.74 4.71 12.32
C ILE A 21 -6.64 5.78 12.31
N PHE A 22 -5.57 5.56 11.52
CA PHE A 22 -4.50 6.53 11.40
C PHE A 22 -5.00 7.88 10.86
N LEU A 23 -5.77 7.88 9.77
CA LEU A 23 -6.30 9.09 9.12
C LEU A 23 -7.28 9.86 10.03
N GLN A 24 -8.12 9.16 10.78
CA GLN A 24 -9.03 9.79 11.74
C GLN A 24 -8.28 10.57 12.83
N ASN A 25 -7.13 10.07 13.24
CA ASN A 25 -6.31 10.71 14.27
C ASN A 25 -5.27 11.69 13.69
N ASN A 26 -5.09 11.73 12.36
CA ASN A 26 -4.10 12.57 11.69
C ASN A 26 -4.71 13.26 10.45
N PRO A 27 -5.55 14.29 10.62
CA PRO A 27 -6.34 14.89 9.53
C PRO A 27 -5.50 15.61 8.46
N ASN A 28 -4.23 15.89 8.74
CA ASN A 28 -3.26 16.44 7.80
C ASN A 28 -2.67 15.39 6.84
N TYR A 29 -3.01 14.11 7.01
CA TYR A 29 -2.63 13.06 6.06
C TYR A 29 -3.72 12.82 5.03
N LYS A 30 -3.29 12.64 3.76
CA LYS A 30 -4.16 12.28 2.65
C LYS A 30 -3.82 10.86 2.18
N TYR A 31 -4.85 10.04 2.05
CA TYR A 31 -4.70 8.63 1.71
C TYR A 31 -4.54 8.43 0.21
N PHE A 32 -3.42 7.88 -0.20
CA PHE A 32 -3.16 7.47 -1.58
C PHE A 32 -3.16 5.95 -1.67
N GLU A 33 -4.21 5.38 -2.27
CA GLU A 33 -4.30 3.96 -2.59
C GLU A 33 -4.44 3.79 -4.11
N ALA A 34 -3.32 3.54 -4.80
CA ALA A 34 -3.27 3.45 -6.26
C ALA A 34 -4.30 2.46 -6.83
N GLY A 35 -4.46 1.30 -6.21
CA GLY A 35 -5.41 0.28 -6.64
C GLY A 35 -6.88 0.73 -6.59
N ASN A 36 -7.30 1.47 -5.58
CA ASN A 36 -8.66 1.99 -5.47
C ASN A 36 -8.92 3.09 -6.49
N ILE A 37 -7.93 3.97 -6.70
CA ILE A 37 -8.05 5.04 -7.68
C ILE A 37 -8.21 4.44 -9.08
N PHE A 38 -7.39 3.45 -9.46
CA PHE A 38 -7.52 2.77 -10.75
C PHE A 38 -8.86 2.05 -10.90
N ARG A 39 -9.37 1.39 -9.86
CA ARG A 39 -10.72 0.78 -9.88
C ARG A 39 -11.81 1.84 -10.08
N ALA A 40 -11.73 2.96 -9.41
CA ALA A 40 -12.67 4.07 -9.57
C ALA A 40 -12.62 4.66 -10.99
N LEU A 41 -11.43 4.88 -11.55
CA LEU A 41 -11.26 5.37 -12.91
C LEU A 41 -11.74 4.37 -13.97
N SER A 42 -11.76 3.08 -13.66
CA SER A 42 -12.25 2.02 -14.56
C SER A 42 -13.73 1.67 -14.37
N SER A 43 -14.48 2.42 -13.57
CA SER A 43 -15.92 2.19 -13.36
C SER A 43 -16.78 2.47 -14.60
N ASN A 44 -16.32 3.32 -15.50
CA ASN A 44 -17.03 3.68 -16.74
C ASN A 44 -16.37 2.99 -17.94
N LYS A 45 -17.17 2.45 -18.86
CA LYS A 45 -16.68 1.75 -20.05
C LYS A 45 -15.95 2.72 -21.00
N ASN A 46 -14.65 2.52 -21.13
CA ASN A 46 -13.76 3.24 -22.06
C ASN A 46 -12.43 2.48 -22.20
N ILE A 47 -11.57 2.91 -23.13
CA ILE A 47 -10.27 2.28 -23.43
C ILE A 47 -9.39 2.14 -22.16
N PHE A 48 -9.40 3.13 -21.28
CA PHE A 48 -8.62 3.09 -20.04
C PHE A 48 -9.17 2.04 -19.07
N SER A 49 -10.50 1.97 -18.93
CA SER A 49 -11.14 0.98 -18.07
C SER A 49 -10.92 -0.45 -18.57
N ASP A 50 -10.97 -0.67 -19.88
CA ASP A 50 -10.72 -1.97 -20.47
C ASP A 50 -9.28 -2.43 -20.19
N TYR A 51 -8.30 -1.53 -20.35
CA TYR A 51 -6.90 -1.80 -20.03
C TYR A 51 -6.72 -2.11 -18.53
N VAL A 52 -7.18 -1.24 -17.63
CA VAL A 52 -7.00 -1.42 -16.18
C VAL A 52 -7.71 -2.69 -15.70
N SER A 53 -8.93 -2.95 -16.20
CA SER A 53 -9.68 -4.17 -15.86
C SER A 53 -8.96 -5.43 -16.30
N SER A 54 -8.38 -5.44 -17.50
CA SER A 54 -7.61 -6.59 -18.00
C SER A 54 -6.38 -6.89 -17.12
N ARG A 55 -5.69 -5.84 -16.66
CA ARG A 55 -4.54 -6.00 -15.74
C ARG A 55 -4.97 -6.53 -14.38
N ILE A 56 -6.03 -5.96 -13.79
CA ILE A 56 -6.57 -6.39 -12.50
C ILE A 56 -7.06 -7.84 -12.55
N GLN A 57 -7.79 -8.23 -13.61
CA GLN A 57 -8.28 -9.60 -13.81
C GLN A 57 -7.14 -10.61 -13.99
N ALA A 58 -6.07 -10.20 -14.67
CA ALA A 58 -4.87 -11.03 -14.86
C ALA A 58 -3.92 -11.02 -13.63
N TRP A 59 -4.27 -10.31 -12.56
CA TRP A 59 -3.44 -10.13 -11.35
C TRP A 59 -2.07 -9.49 -11.63
N LEU A 60 -1.98 -8.71 -12.69
CA LEU A 60 -0.77 -7.99 -13.07
C LEU A 60 -0.78 -6.57 -12.51
N LEU A 61 0.39 -6.01 -12.29
CA LEU A 61 0.52 -4.59 -11.95
C LEU A 61 0.09 -3.72 -13.13
N VAL A 62 -0.52 -2.58 -12.83
CA VAL A 62 -0.76 -1.53 -13.82
C VAL A 62 0.60 -0.96 -14.25
N GLU A 63 0.71 -0.55 -15.50
CA GLU A 63 1.95 -0.04 -16.09
C GLU A 63 2.51 1.14 -15.29
N ASP A 64 3.81 1.14 -15.02
CA ASP A 64 4.47 2.10 -14.13
C ASP A 64 4.26 3.55 -14.56
N LYS A 65 4.23 3.81 -15.88
CA LYS A 65 3.96 5.16 -16.41
C LYS A 65 2.62 5.73 -15.94
N LEU A 66 1.58 4.90 -15.85
CA LEU A 66 0.27 5.33 -15.36
C LEU A 66 0.29 5.55 -13.85
N VAL A 67 1.02 4.71 -13.13
CA VAL A 67 1.20 4.86 -11.68
C VAL A 67 1.97 6.14 -11.38
N PHE A 68 3.04 6.45 -12.12
CA PHE A 68 3.82 7.69 -11.98
C PHE A 68 2.97 8.92 -12.26
N TRP A 69 2.21 8.90 -13.37
CA TRP A 69 1.30 9.99 -13.70
C TRP A 69 0.27 10.23 -12.58
N LEU A 70 -0.34 9.16 -12.06
CA LEU A 70 -1.30 9.25 -10.97
C LEU A 70 -0.67 9.83 -9.70
N PHE A 71 0.53 9.37 -9.34
CA PHE A 71 1.27 9.86 -8.19
C PHE A 71 1.62 11.34 -8.34
N ASP A 72 2.08 11.78 -9.51
CA ASP A 72 2.37 13.18 -9.80
C ASP A 72 1.13 14.07 -9.72
N CYS A 73 0.01 13.63 -10.27
CA CYS A 73 -1.27 14.33 -10.12
C CYS A 73 -1.63 14.50 -8.65
N TRP A 74 -1.52 13.41 -7.86
CA TRP A 74 -1.86 13.44 -6.44
C TRP A 74 -0.98 14.41 -5.65
N THR A 75 0.33 14.38 -5.89
CA THR A 75 1.27 15.26 -5.19
C THR A 75 1.05 16.74 -5.47
N LYS A 76 0.55 17.09 -6.66
CA LYS A 76 0.20 18.47 -7.03
C LYS A 76 -1.08 18.98 -6.36
N LEU A 77 -1.93 18.09 -5.87
CA LEU A 77 -3.17 18.44 -5.19
C LEU A 77 -3.00 18.62 -3.68
N LEU A 78 -1.84 18.25 -3.13
CA LEU A 78 -1.55 18.40 -1.70
C LEU A 78 -1.18 19.85 -1.39
N ASN A 79 -1.71 20.35 -0.27
CA ASN A 79 -1.22 21.56 0.33
C ASN A 79 0.16 21.35 1.00
N GLU A 80 0.90 22.40 1.25
CA GLU A 80 2.26 22.33 1.83
C GLU A 80 2.31 21.63 3.19
N TRP A 81 1.27 21.79 4.01
CA TRP A 81 1.14 21.17 5.35
C TRP A 81 0.55 19.77 5.35
N GLU A 82 0.13 19.26 4.20
CA GLU A 82 -0.44 17.92 4.07
C GLU A 82 0.64 16.90 3.72
N TYR A 83 0.49 15.70 4.27
CA TYR A 83 1.36 14.56 4.05
C TYR A 83 0.57 13.40 3.44
N MET A 84 1.29 12.45 2.87
CA MET A 84 0.67 11.26 2.28
C MET A 84 0.76 10.07 3.22
N LEU A 85 -0.33 9.32 3.30
CA LEU A 85 -0.32 7.92 3.67
C LEU A 85 -0.49 7.11 2.38
N LEU A 86 0.59 6.45 1.95
CA LEU A 86 0.62 5.68 0.70
C LEU A 86 0.38 4.20 0.98
N ASP A 87 -0.54 3.60 0.21
CA ASP A 87 -0.81 2.17 0.20
C ASP A 87 -0.79 1.63 -1.23
N GLY A 88 -0.01 0.57 -1.44
CA GLY A 88 0.09 -0.08 -2.74
C GLY A 88 0.93 0.69 -3.77
N PHE A 89 1.79 1.59 -3.33
CA PHE A 89 2.84 2.25 -4.10
C PHE A 89 3.97 2.68 -3.15
N PRO A 90 5.26 2.46 -3.51
CA PRO A 90 5.75 1.68 -4.66
C PRO A 90 5.57 0.16 -4.47
N ARG A 91 5.44 -0.59 -5.58
CA ARG A 91 5.32 -2.06 -5.57
C ARG A 91 6.49 -2.79 -6.22
N ASN A 92 7.32 -2.10 -7.00
CA ASN A 92 8.53 -2.65 -7.60
C ASN A 92 9.69 -1.65 -7.45
N LEU A 93 10.90 -2.06 -7.84
CA LEU A 93 12.10 -1.24 -7.68
C LEU A 93 12.07 0.03 -8.53
N ASP A 94 11.54 -0.01 -9.75
CA ASP A 94 11.43 1.16 -10.61
C ASP A 94 10.48 2.21 -10.01
N GLN A 95 9.36 1.77 -9.48
CA GLN A 95 8.43 2.64 -8.74
C GLN A 95 9.09 3.23 -7.48
N ARG A 96 9.92 2.43 -6.77
CA ARG A 96 10.67 2.91 -5.61
C ARG A 96 11.67 4.00 -6.00
N GLU A 97 12.45 3.80 -7.05
CA GLU A 97 13.41 4.79 -7.53
C GLU A 97 12.71 6.09 -7.91
N TYR A 98 11.60 5.97 -8.65
CA TYR A 98 10.77 7.11 -8.98
C TYR A 98 10.28 7.85 -7.74
N PHE A 99 9.69 7.14 -6.78
CA PHE A 99 9.19 7.72 -5.52
C PHE A 99 10.31 8.46 -4.78
N VAL A 100 11.46 7.83 -4.56
CA VAL A 100 12.59 8.42 -3.83
C VAL A 100 13.07 9.70 -4.51
N LYS A 101 13.20 9.69 -5.84
CA LYS A 101 13.57 10.87 -6.63
C LYS A 101 12.56 12.01 -6.46
N GLN A 102 11.27 11.71 -6.54
CA GLN A 102 10.22 12.73 -6.38
C GLN A 102 10.20 13.33 -4.96
N ARG A 103 10.42 12.50 -3.92
CA ARG A 103 10.49 13.01 -2.54
C ARG A 103 11.73 13.86 -2.31
N ALA A 104 12.88 13.46 -2.83
CA ALA A 104 14.10 14.25 -2.78
C ALA A 104 13.93 15.61 -3.48
N ASN A 105 13.35 15.65 -4.68
CA ASN A 105 13.09 16.89 -5.41
C ASN A 105 12.12 17.83 -4.68
N ALA A 106 11.19 17.27 -3.91
CA ALA A 106 10.21 18.03 -3.14
C ALA A 106 10.69 18.37 -1.72
N TRP A 107 11.91 17.98 -1.32
CA TRP A 107 12.45 18.14 0.05
C TRP A 107 11.54 17.54 1.13
N ARG A 108 10.89 16.41 0.81
CA ARG A 108 9.96 15.72 1.71
C ARG A 108 10.58 14.42 2.22
N ASP A 109 10.60 14.29 3.54
CA ASP A 109 11.02 13.03 4.17
C ASP A 109 9.89 12.01 4.18
N TYR A 110 10.24 10.74 4.35
CA TYR A 110 9.30 9.63 4.40
C TYR A 110 9.79 8.51 5.32
N VAL A 111 8.85 7.69 5.74
CA VAL A 111 9.09 6.47 6.51
C VAL A 111 8.20 5.34 5.99
N CYS A 112 8.73 4.14 5.97
CA CYS A 112 8.02 2.95 5.58
C CYS A 112 7.60 2.17 6.83
N VAL A 113 6.36 1.74 6.89
CA VAL A 113 5.84 0.85 7.92
C VAL A 113 5.57 -0.49 7.26
N ASN A 114 6.34 -1.50 7.64
CA ASN A 114 6.16 -2.87 7.19
C ASN A 114 5.39 -3.65 8.25
N PHE A 115 4.20 -4.11 7.89
CA PHE A 115 3.37 -4.94 8.75
C PHE A 115 3.72 -6.40 8.53
N ASP A 116 4.52 -6.94 9.42
CA ASP A 116 5.02 -8.31 9.34
C ASP A 116 3.96 -9.32 9.79
N LEU A 117 3.68 -10.26 8.91
CA LEU A 117 2.72 -11.34 9.14
C LEU A 117 3.19 -12.59 8.39
N SER A 118 3.15 -13.74 9.05
CA SER A 118 3.51 -14.99 8.41
C SER A 118 2.59 -15.33 7.24
N ARG A 119 3.11 -16.09 6.27
CA ARG A 119 2.34 -16.52 5.09
C ARG A 119 1.07 -17.26 5.47
N GLU A 120 1.18 -18.14 6.46
CA GLU A 120 0.07 -18.98 6.95
C GLU A 120 -1.05 -18.10 7.53
N LYS A 121 -0.69 -17.12 8.37
CA LYS A 121 -1.63 -16.17 8.97
C LYS A 121 -2.23 -15.24 7.92
N ALA A 122 -1.47 -14.83 6.92
CA ALA A 122 -1.97 -14.05 5.80
C ALA A 122 -3.07 -14.82 5.04
N ILE A 123 -2.82 -16.09 4.70
CA ILE A 123 -3.79 -16.96 4.02
C ILE A 123 -5.05 -17.16 4.88
N GLU A 124 -4.90 -17.41 6.19
CA GLU A 124 -6.01 -17.52 7.13
C GLU A 124 -6.92 -16.31 7.11
N ARG A 125 -6.32 -15.11 7.22
CA ARG A 125 -7.06 -13.83 7.20
C ARG A 125 -7.74 -13.57 5.87
N ILE A 126 -7.10 -13.91 4.75
CA ILE A 126 -7.70 -13.80 3.41
C ILE A 126 -8.94 -14.68 3.30
N LYS A 127 -8.85 -15.97 3.69
CA LYS A 127 -9.95 -16.92 3.65
C LYS A 127 -11.11 -16.47 4.54
N LYS A 128 -10.83 -16.02 5.76
CA LYS A 128 -11.85 -15.50 6.68
C LYS A 128 -12.61 -14.31 6.09
N ARG A 129 -11.89 -13.33 5.53
CA ARG A 129 -12.50 -12.15 4.92
C ARG A 129 -13.31 -12.46 3.67
N ALA A 130 -12.86 -13.41 2.83
CA ALA A 130 -13.61 -13.84 1.65
C ALA A 130 -15.00 -14.35 2.01
N ILE A 131 -15.10 -15.07 3.12
CA ILE A 131 -16.38 -15.56 3.67
C ILE A 131 -17.22 -14.40 4.21
N GLU A 132 -16.63 -13.50 5.01
CA GLU A 132 -17.34 -12.39 5.68
C GLU A 132 -17.84 -11.32 4.71
N GLN A 133 -17.15 -11.07 3.59
CA GLN A 133 -17.44 -10.00 2.64
C GLN A 133 -18.02 -10.46 1.31
N TRP A 134 -18.41 -11.74 1.17
CA TRP A 134 -18.97 -12.34 -0.05
C TRP A 134 -18.12 -12.09 -1.31
N ARG A 135 -16.81 -11.94 -1.14
CA ARG A 135 -15.86 -11.75 -2.25
C ARG A 135 -15.34 -13.09 -2.73
N MET A 136 -16.16 -13.79 -3.51
CA MET A 136 -15.86 -15.14 -4.02
C MET A 136 -14.57 -15.20 -4.88
N ASP A 137 -14.25 -14.13 -5.57
CA ASP A 137 -13.03 -13.96 -6.37
C ASP A 137 -11.74 -13.96 -5.51
N ASP A 138 -11.85 -13.62 -4.24
CA ASP A 138 -10.75 -13.63 -3.28
C ASP A 138 -10.60 -14.97 -2.54
N ALA A 139 -11.58 -15.89 -2.68
CA ALA A 139 -11.59 -17.18 -2.01
C ALA A 139 -10.81 -18.27 -2.77
N ASN A 140 -10.45 -18.04 -4.03
CA ASN A 140 -9.71 -19.00 -4.84
C ASN A 140 -8.24 -19.07 -4.38
N GLU A 141 -7.81 -20.26 -4.00
CA GLU A 141 -6.45 -20.52 -3.50
C GLU A 141 -5.36 -20.20 -4.53
N GLU A 142 -5.62 -20.42 -5.82
CA GLU A 142 -4.72 -20.04 -6.91
C GLU A 142 -4.51 -18.52 -6.96
N THR A 143 -5.59 -17.76 -6.82
CA THR A 143 -5.57 -16.29 -6.76
C THR A 143 -4.75 -15.78 -5.57
N ILE A 144 -4.96 -16.39 -4.40
CA ILE A 144 -4.22 -16.04 -3.18
C ILE A 144 -2.73 -16.29 -3.38
N ASN A 145 -2.36 -17.47 -3.89
CA ASN A 145 -0.97 -17.82 -4.11
C ASN A 145 -0.30 -16.90 -5.12
N LYS A 146 -0.93 -16.60 -6.25
CA LYS A 146 -0.40 -15.70 -7.27
C LYS A 146 -0.14 -14.29 -6.74
N ARG A 147 -1.01 -13.78 -5.88
CA ARG A 147 -0.80 -12.47 -5.23
C ARG A 147 0.34 -12.48 -4.22
N LEU A 148 0.48 -13.54 -3.44
CA LEU A 148 1.60 -13.71 -2.54
C LEU A 148 2.91 -13.81 -3.32
N GLU A 149 2.94 -14.58 -4.39
CA GLU A 149 4.09 -14.67 -5.29
C GLU A 149 4.49 -13.30 -5.85
N THR A 150 3.51 -12.54 -6.37
CA THR A 150 3.75 -11.17 -6.85
C THR A 150 4.30 -10.27 -5.74
N PHE A 151 3.78 -10.37 -4.51
CA PHE A 151 4.30 -9.59 -3.39
C PHE A 151 5.76 -9.95 -3.07
N TYR A 152 6.06 -11.24 -2.99
CA TYR A 152 7.42 -11.69 -2.68
C TYR A 152 8.41 -11.41 -3.81
N ALA A 153 7.97 -11.51 -5.06
CA ALA A 153 8.83 -11.24 -6.22
C ALA A 153 9.09 -9.76 -6.45
N GLU A 154 8.08 -8.91 -6.28
CA GLU A 154 8.13 -7.50 -6.67
C GLU A 154 8.26 -6.56 -5.46
N THR A 155 7.44 -6.75 -4.42
CA THR A 155 7.31 -5.77 -3.32
C THR A 155 8.29 -6.03 -2.19
N LEU A 156 8.62 -7.26 -1.87
CA LEU A 156 9.61 -7.57 -0.83
C LEU A 156 11.00 -6.96 -1.14
N PRO A 157 11.52 -7.00 -2.37
CA PRO A 157 12.75 -6.30 -2.72
C PRO A 157 12.71 -4.79 -2.48
N VAL A 158 11.54 -4.16 -2.65
CA VAL A 158 11.34 -2.74 -2.35
C VAL A 158 11.51 -2.47 -0.85
N ILE A 159 10.89 -3.29 -0.01
CA ILE A 159 10.98 -3.19 1.45
C ILE A 159 12.45 -3.34 1.88
N GLN A 160 13.13 -4.37 1.40
CA GLN A 160 14.56 -4.62 1.69
C GLN A 160 15.46 -3.46 1.26
N ALA A 161 15.17 -2.84 0.11
CA ALA A 161 15.90 -1.68 -0.36
C ALA A 161 15.66 -0.42 0.50
N PHE A 162 14.51 -0.28 1.15
CA PHE A 162 14.26 0.76 2.15
C PHE A 162 14.90 0.41 3.51
N GLU A 163 14.88 -0.86 3.92
CA GLU A 163 15.54 -1.34 5.13
C GLU A 163 17.04 -1.02 5.10
N SER A 164 17.71 -1.25 3.98
CA SER A 164 19.13 -0.92 3.81
C SER A 164 19.45 0.56 3.99
N LYS A 165 18.45 1.44 3.99
CA LYS A 165 18.55 2.89 4.20
C LYS A 165 17.96 3.34 5.54
N TRP A 166 17.67 2.42 6.45
CA TRP A 166 17.08 2.69 7.78
C TRP A 166 15.74 3.45 7.71
N LYS A 167 14.96 3.22 6.65
CA LYS A 167 13.68 3.88 6.42
C LYS A 167 12.47 3.00 6.75
N VAL A 168 12.67 1.80 7.34
CA VAL A 168 11.59 0.85 7.63
C VAL A 168 11.40 0.66 9.13
N ILE A 169 10.14 0.75 9.55
CA ILE A 169 9.65 0.37 10.86
C ILE A 169 8.86 -0.93 10.69
N SER A 170 9.31 -2.01 11.32
CA SER A 170 8.57 -3.28 11.33
C SER A 170 7.57 -3.32 12.47
N ILE A 171 6.34 -3.74 12.16
CA ILE A 171 5.20 -3.86 13.06
C ILE A 171 4.74 -5.32 13.05
N ASN A 172 4.57 -5.91 14.22
CA ASN A 172 3.95 -7.24 14.31
C ASN A 172 2.46 -7.12 13.97
N ALA A 173 2.05 -7.68 12.84
CA ALA A 173 0.66 -7.66 12.42
C ALA A 173 -0.18 -8.84 12.97
N ASP A 174 0.40 -9.76 13.72
CA ASP A 174 -0.31 -10.88 14.39
C ASP A 174 -0.77 -10.50 15.80
N GLN A 175 -1.48 -9.37 15.89
CA GLN A 175 -2.03 -8.80 17.12
C GLN A 175 -3.43 -8.24 16.86
N GLY A 176 -4.07 -7.72 17.92
CA GLY A 176 -5.35 -7.02 17.82
C GLY A 176 -5.22 -5.68 17.09
N ILE A 177 -6.36 -5.17 16.61
CA ILE A 177 -6.42 -3.92 15.81
C ILE A 177 -5.84 -2.73 16.58
N GLU A 178 -6.21 -2.57 17.85
CA GLU A 178 -5.75 -1.47 18.70
C GLU A 178 -4.27 -1.59 19.07
N GLU A 179 -3.80 -2.81 19.31
CA GLU A 179 -2.39 -3.09 19.60
C GLU A 179 -1.50 -2.73 18.43
N ILE A 180 -1.89 -3.10 17.21
CA ILE A 180 -1.18 -2.72 15.97
C ILE A 180 -1.14 -1.20 15.84
N TYR A 181 -2.28 -0.51 16.01
CA TYR A 181 -2.33 0.95 15.91
C TYR A 181 -1.43 1.65 16.93
N ASN A 182 -1.44 1.19 18.18
CA ASN A 182 -0.60 1.73 19.24
C ASN A 182 0.89 1.51 18.95
N GLU A 183 1.27 0.32 18.44
CA GLU A 183 2.64 0.04 18.04
C GLU A 183 3.09 0.96 16.89
N VAL A 184 2.25 1.13 15.86
CA VAL A 184 2.50 2.04 14.75
C VAL A 184 2.70 3.47 15.25
N SER A 185 1.77 3.97 16.06
CA SER A 185 1.81 5.34 16.57
C SER A 185 3.05 5.61 17.42
N ASN A 186 3.38 4.70 18.33
CA ASN A 186 4.55 4.84 19.19
C ASN A 186 5.87 4.82 18.39
N LYS A 187 6.02 3.90 17.45
CA LYS A 187 7.23 3.80 16.63
C LYS A 187 7.39 4.97 15.66
N LEU A 188 6.29 5.49 15.13
CA LEU A 188 6.30 6.68 14.26
C LEU A 188 6.67 7.96 15.01
N LEU A 189 6.34 8.07 16.30
CA LEU A 189 6.75 9.22 17.14
C LEU A 189 8.24 9.22 17.43
N LEU A 190 8.89 8.07 17.39
CA LEU A 190 10.31 7.88 17.68
C LEU A 190 11.21 7.95 16.43
N SER A 191 10.62 8.03 15.22
CA SER A 191 11.32 7.95 13.93
C SER A 191 11.61 9.37 13.27
#